data_7ace9a4dc5986e8c02c4aeafb80016fc
#
_entry.id   7ace9a4dc5986e8c02c4aeafb80016fc
#
_cell.length_a   1.000
_cell.length_b   1.000
_cell.length_c   1.000
_cell.angle_alpha   90.00
_cell.angle_beta   90.00
_cell.angle_gamma   90.00
#
_symmetry.space_group_name_H-M   'P 1'
#
loop_
_entity.id
_entity.type
_entity.pdbx_description
1 polymer ?
#
loop_
_entity_poly.entity_id
_entity_poly.type
_entity_poly.pdbx_seq_one_letter_code
_entity_poly.pdbx_strand_id
1 'polypeptide(L)' 'MLQENGRRFQVSEAIERGSAVALGLMISQPDWSGTVEVFKVFTFGGTGDKVVRMQDCDSRESALAMLAAG' A
#
# COMPACT_ATOMS: atom_id res chain seq x y z
N MET A 1 -16.27 -9.19 4.50
CA MET A 1 -16.75 -7.92 3.95
C MET A 1 -16.01 -6.75 4.54
N LEU A 2 -15.46 -5.94 3.71
CA LEU A 2 -14.57 -4.89 4.16
C LEU A 2 -15.12 -3.50 4.04
N GLN A 3 -16.41 -3.39 3.84
CA GLN A 3 -17.03 -2.10 3.77
C GLN A 3 -17.63 -1.75 5.11
N GLU A 4 -16.96 -0.89 5.83
CA GLU A 4 -17.50 -0.38 7.06
C GLU A 4 -17.70 1.10 6.88
N ASN A 5 -18.87 1.59 7.27
CA ASN A 5 -19.16 3.01 7.20
C ASN A 5 -19.05 3.55 5.78
N GLY A 6 -19.26 2.69 4.80
CA GLY A 6 -19.21 3.13 3.41
C GLY A 6 -17.80 3.34 2.87
N ARG A 7 -16.79 3.06 3.66
CA ARG A 7 -15.41 3.21 3.19
C ARG A 7 -15.05 2.08 2.24
N ARG A 8 -14.41 2.43 1.15
CA ARG A 8 -14.01 1.45 0.15
C ARG A 8 -12.51 1.51 -0.07
N PHE A 9 -11.93 0.34 -0.25
CA PHE A 9 -10.51 0.20 -0.53
C PHE A 9 -10.34 -0.54 -1.84
N GLN A 10 -9.44 -0.05 -2.66
CA GLN A 10 -9.15 -0.70 -3.92
C GLN A 10 -7.67 -0.60 -4.19
N VAL A 11 -7.06 -1.71 -4.58
CA VAL A 11 -5.65 -1.72 -4.96
C VAL A 11 -5.54 -1.12 -6.34
N SER A 12 -4.80 -0.03 -6.46
CA SER A 12 -4.59 0.62 -7.75
C SER A 12 -3.35 0.10 -8.44
N GLU A 13 -2.37 -0.36 -7.65
CA GLU A 13 -1.09 -0.77 -8.21
C GLU A 13 -0.37 -1.66 -7.21
N ALA A 14 0.38 -2.63 -7.72
CA ALA A 14 1.22 -3.48 -6.89
C ALA A 14 2.53 -3.69 -7.62
N ILE A 15 3.64 -3.39 -6.95
CA ILE A 15 4.96 -3.54 -7.53
C ILE A 15 5.80 -4.37 -6.59
N GLU A 16 6.30 -5.50 -7.09
CA GLU A 16 7.16 -6.38 -6.31
C GLU A 16 8.61 -6.14 -6.66
N ARG A 17 9.45 -6.18 -5.65
CA ARG A 17 10.88 -6.12 -5.88
C ARG A 17 11.58 -6.83 -4.73
N GLY A 18 12.24 -7.96 -5.05
CA GLY A 18 12.88 -8.77 -4.03
C GLY A 18 11.87 -9.26 -3.03
N SER A 19 12.09 -8.98 -1.77
CA SER A 19 11.18 -9.40 -0.70
C SER A 19 10.26 -8.29 -0.26
N ALA A 20 10.09 -7.26 -1.08
CA ALA A 20 9.23 -6.13 -0.72
C ALA A 20 8.18 -5.92 -1.80
N VAL A 21 7.05 -5.39 -1.39
CA VAL A 21 5.94 -5.06 -2.29
C VAL A 21 5.43 -3.68 -1.94
N ALA A 22 5.29 -2.84 -2.96
CA ALA A 22 4.66 -1.54 -2.80
C ALA A 22 3.24 -1.63 -3.32
N LEU A 23 2.28 -1.20 -2.52
CA LEU A 23 0.88 -1.22 -2.89
C LEU A 23 0.34 0.19 -2.94
N GLY A 24 -0.34 0.51 -4.03
CA GLY A 24 -1.13 1.73 -4.11
C GLY A 24 -2.57 1.39 -3.78
N LEU A 25 -3.15 2.15 -2.87
CA LEU A 25 -4.49 1.92 -2.41
C LEU A 25 -5.33 3.17 -2.62
N MET A 26 -6.49 2.97 -3.23
CA MET A 26 -7.47 4.03 -3.38
C MET A 26 -8.49 3.87 -2.28
N ILE A 27 -8.70 4.94 -1.53
CA ILE A 27 -9.63 4.93 -0.41
C ILE A 27 -10.69 5.99 -0.63
N SER A 28 -11.95 5.61 -0.50
CA SER A 28 -13.04 6.54 -0.64
C SER A 28 -14.03 6.35 0.50
N GLN A 29 -14.69 7.42 0.88
CA GLN A 29 -15.72 7.43 1.92
C GLN A 29 -16.89 8.28 1.45
N PRO A 30 -18.08 8.00 1.97
CA PRO A 30 -19.27 8.74 1.50
C PRO A 30 -19.20 10.24 1.73
N ASP A 31 -18.54 10.67 2.79
CA ASP A 31 -18.47 12.09 3.12
C ASP A 31 -17.26 12.79 2.51
N TRP A 32 -16.47 12.07 1.72
CA TRP A 32 -15.37 12.67 1.00
C TRP A 32 -15.82 13.06 -0.40
N SER A 33 -15.35 14.20 -0.86
CA SER A 33 -15.69 14.65 -2.20
C SER A 33 -14.82 14.00 -3.27
N GLY A 34 -13.95 13.11 -2.90
CA GLY A 34 -13.08 12.43 -3.84
C GLY A 34 -12.45 11.20 -3.24
N THR A 35 -11.42 10.72 -3.89
CA THR A 35 -10.71 9.52 -3.50
C THR A 35 -9.29 9.90 -3.11
N VAL A 36 -8.81 9.28 -2.05
CA VAL A 36 -7.45 9.48 -1.58
C VAL A 36 -6.62 8.26 -1.97
N GLU A 37 -5.46 8.51 -2.54
CA GLU A 37 -4.54 7.43 -2.88
C GLU A 37 -3.39 7.44 -1.89
N VAL A 38 -3.11 6.28 -1.30
CA VAL A 38 -2.01 6.11 -0.37
C VAL A 38 -1.13 4.97 -0.85
N PHE A 39 0.12 5.01 -0.45
CA PHE A 39 1.06 3.97 -0.84
C PHE A 39 1.66 3.36 0.40
N LYS A 40 1.83 2.04 0.38
CA LYS A 40 2.42 1.31 1.50
C LYS A 40 3.42 0.33 0.96
N VAL A 41 4.51 0.18 1.70
CA VAL A 41 5.55 -0.79 1.33
C VAL A 41 5.56 -1.86 2.41
N PHE A 42 5.43 -3.11 1.98
CA PHE A 42 5.46 -4.27 2.86
C PHE A 42 6.74 -5.03 2.58
N THR A 43 7.47 -5.36 3.63
CA THR A 43 8.66 -6.17 3.49
C THR A 43 8.40 -7.52 4.15
N PHE A 44 8.73 -8.58 3.43
CA PHE A 44 8.54 -9.94 3.90
C PHE A 44 9.88 -10.49 4.35
N GLY A 45 9.87 -11.26 5.42
CA GLY A 45 11.09 -11.81 5.96
C GLY A 45 11.08 -13.33 5.97
N GLY A 46 12.23 -13.90 6.29
CA GLY A 46 12.37 -15.34 6.42
C GLY A 46 12.05 -16.04 5.14
N THR A 47 11.01 -16.86 5.17
CA THR A 47 10.60 -17.63 4.02
C THR A 47 9.71 -16.86 3.06
N GLY A 48 9.43 -15.62 3.37
CA GLY A 48 8.61 -14.79 2.51
C GLY A 48 7.12 -14.87 2.80
N ASP A 49 6.74 -15.54 3.87
CA ASP A 49 5.33 -15.70 4.20
C ASP A 49 4.88 -14.81 5.35
N LYS A 50 5.76 -13.95 5.85
CA LYS A 50 5.42 -13.06 6.95
C LYS A 50 5.83 -11.64 6.63
N VAL A 51 4.95 -10.71 6.94
CA VAL A 51 5.28 -9.31 6.83
C VAL A 51 6.07 -8.91 8.07
N VAL A 52 7.31 -8.49 7.88
CA VAL A 52 8.15 -8.07 8.99
C VAL A 52 8.23 -6.56 9.10
N ARG A 53 7.78 -5.85 8.09
CA ARG A 53 7.83 -4.40 8.10
C ARG A 53 6.76 -3.84 7.19
N MET A 54 6.14 -2.76 7.63
CA MET A 54 5.17 -2.04 6.82
C MET A 54 5.43 -0.56 7.00
N GLN A 55 5.47 0.17 5.90
CA GLN A 55 5.72 1.60 5.94
C GLN A 55 4.72 2.32 5.06
N ASP A 56 4.22 3.44 5.57
CA ASP A 56 3.36 4.31 4.80
C ASP A 56 4.23 5.29 4.03
N CYS A 57 3.83 5.57 2.81
CA CYS A 57 4.55 6.49 1.94
C CYS A 57 3.62 7.59 1.49
N ASP A 58 4.18 8.78 1.32
CA ASP A 58 3.39 9.94 0.91
C ASP A 58 3.06 9.91 -0.56
N SER A 59 3.86 9.24 -1.36
CA SER A 59 3.71 9.28 -2.80
C SER A 59 4.23 8.00 -3.40
N ARG A 60 3.90 7.81 -4.68
CA ARG A 60 4.39 6.68 -5.44
C ARG A 60 5.92 6.71 -5.52
N GLU A 61 6.48 7.90 -5.69
CA GLU A 61 7.92 8.03 -5.77
C GLU A 61 8.61 7.59 -4.49
N SER A 62 8.04 7.94 -3.35
CA SER A 62 8.59 7.52 -2.07
C SER A 62 8.56 6.01 -1.94
N ALA A 63 7.45 5.40 -2.35
CA ALA A 63 7.32 3.95 -2.28
C ALA A 63 8.35 3.28 -3.17
N LEU A 64 8.54 3.78 -4.39
CA LEU A 64 9.51 3.21 -5.31
C LEU A 64 10.93 3.38 -4.79
N ALA A 65 11.21 4.51 -4.17
CA ALA A 65 12.53 4.74 -3.59
C ALA A 65 12.81 3.75 -2.47
N MET A 66 11.81 3.44 -1.68
CA MET A 66 11.98 2.45 -0.62
C MET A 66 12.24 1.06 -1.18
N LEU A 67 11.55 0.70 -2.24
CA LEU A 67 11.79 -0.58 -2.88
C LEU A 67 13.21 -0.66 -3.42
N ALA A 68 13.68 0.43 -4.01
CA ALA A 68 15.02 0.44 -4.57
C ALA A 68 16.10 0.38 -3.50
N ALA A 69 15.82 0.99 -2.33
CA ALA A 69 16.79 1.01 -1.25
C ALA A 69 16.80 -0.30 -0.48
N GLY A 70 15.70 -0.99 -0.48
CA GLY A 70 15.59 -2.23 0.25
C GLY A 70 16.02 -3.40 -0.55
#